data_fa0a23d177d0e449e00c4d5efd6bbaf0
#
_entry.id   fa0a23d177d0e449e00c4d5efd6bbaf0
#
_cell.length_a   1.000
_cell.length_b   1.000
_cell.length_c   1.000
_cell.angle_alpha   90.00
_cell.angle_beta   90.00
_cell.angle_gamma   90.00
#
_symmetry.space_group_name_H-M   'P 1'
#
loop_
_entity.id
_entity.type
_entity.pdbx_description
1 polymer ?
#
loop_
_entity_poly.entity_id
_entity_poly.type
_entity_poly.pdbx_seq_one_letter_code
_entity_poly.pdbx_strand_id
1 'polypeptide(L)'
;YESNSFYTDKDVYALANISELFYQQHEDNKDVYDAICEAEQNQKDAAEERETQGVWKTVAGVVLVGVGVACIIATAGAASPIVAAVGVAMGTGMTIYGVADSAEGAQDIYYGSIGDIDSTAVNDLKYAVFQGNEEAYYLTESVFAFAASAMIPIGQAASAGNLTFRSGATIVAKEGIATAAGAGAQKYTTDLTGNQTAGMLAGMAASMATAKGLNGIEAGAKKLAKPKLGDVGTDGGAVLNDADVGSAV
;
A
#
# COMPACT_ATOMS: atom_id res chain seq x y z
N TYR A 1 -37.99 -29.97 37.66
CA TYR A 1 -37.95 -31.34 38.27
C TYR A 1 -39.38 -31.73 38.62
N GLU A 2 -40.02 -32.54 37.79
CA GLU A 2 -41.24 -33.23 38.15
C GLU A 2 -40.86 -34.20 39.26
N SER A 3 -41.51 -34.06 40.44
CA SER A 3 -41.34 -34.94 41.59
C SER A 3 -41.80 -36.35 41.20
N ASN A 4 -40.87 -37.16 40.77
CA ASN A 4 -41.12 -38.55 40.47
C ASN A 4 -41.23 -39.27 41.84
N SER A 5 -42.36 -39.90 42.10
CA SER A 5 -42.71 -40.61 43.33
C SER A 5 -41.77 -41.77 43.70
N PHE A 6 -40.67 -41.90 43.01
CA PHE A 6 -39.65 -42.92 43.23
C PHE A 6 -38.48 -42.45 44.14
N TYR A 7 -38.40 -41.15 44.46
CA TYR A 7 -37.33 -40.62 45.30
C TYR A 7 -37.84 -40.51 46.76
N THR A 8 -37.06 -40.99 47.68
CA THR A 8 -37.28 -40.79 49.12
C THR A 8 -36.77 -39.41 49.56
N ASP A 9 -37.24 -38.89 50.72
CA ASP A 9 -36.73 -37.62 51.26
C ASP A 9 -35.20 -37.63 51.43
N LYS A 10 -34.59 -38.79 51.71
CA LYS A 10 -33.13 -38.93 51.75
C LYS A 10 -32.47 -38.73 50.39
N ASP A 11 -33.09 -39.22 49.36
CA ASP A 11 -32.57 -39.08 47.99
C ASP A 11 -32.66 -37.62 47.50
N VAL A 12 -33.73 -36.91 47.89
CA VAL A 12 -33.90 -35.48 47.64
C VAL A 12 -32.82 -34.64 48.34
N TYR A 13 -32.51 -34.96 49.62
CA TYR A 13 -31.46 -34.30 50.32
C TYR A 13 -30.06 -34.59 49.72
N ALA A 14 -29.83 -35.83 49.31
CA ALA A 14 -28.59 -36.20 48.67
C ALA A 14 -28.40 -35.46 47.32
N LEU A 15 -29.44 -35.36 46.51
CA LEU A 15 -29.43 -34.61 45.26
C LEU A 15 -29.24 -33.11 45.49
N ALA A 16 -29.86 -32.54 46.54
CA ALA A 16 -29.66 -31.12 46.88
C ALA A 16 -28.20 -30.85 47.27
N ASN A 17 -27.60 -31.70 48.10
CA ASN A 17 -26.21 -31.58 48.51
C ASN A 17 -25.25 -31.73 47.32
N ILE A 18 -25.52 -32.67 46.39
CA ILE A 18 -24.73 -32.84 45.18
C ILE A 18 -24.87 -31.61 44.30
N SER A 19 -26.09 -31.08 44.12
CA SER A 19 -26.34 -29.87 43.36
C SER A 19 -25.59 -28.66 43.94
N GLU A 20 -25.59 -28.50 45.26
CA GLU A 20 -24.87 -27.42 45.92
C GLU A 20 -23.37 -27.58 45.74
N LEU A 21 -22.84 -28.80 45.81
CA LEU A 21 -21.45 -29.11 45.61
C LEU A 21 -21.01 -28.82 44.16
N PHE A 22 -21.83 -29.17 43.19
CA PHE A 22 -21.63 -28.81 41.80
C PHE A 22 -21.66 -27.30 41.57
N TYR A 23 -22.53 -26.59 42.24
CA TYR A 23 -22.65 -25.15 42.17
C TYR A 23 -21.42 -24.46 42.75
N GLN A 24 -20.94 -24.88 43.90
CA GLN A 24 -19.72 -24.39 44.51
C GLN A 24 -18.49 -24.70 43.65
N GLN A 25 -18.39 -25.90 43.12
CA GLN A 25 -17.30 -26.28 42.22
C GLN A 25 -17.34 -25.48 40.90
N HIS A 26 -18.51 -25.13 40.41
CA HIS A 26 -18.66 -24.25 39.25
C HIS A 26 -18.21 -22.82 39.57
N GLU A 27 -18.55 -22.28 40.75
CA GLU A 27 -18.06 -20.95 41.17
C GLU A 27 -16.54 -20.94 41.37
N ASP A 28 -15.99 -21.98 42.05
CA ASP A 28 -14.57 -22.11 42.29
C ASP A 28 -13.72 -22.23 41.00
N ASN A 29 -14.31 -22.75 39.92
CA ASN A 29 -13.66 -22.90 38.65
C ASN A 29 -14.03 -21.79 37.64
N LYS A 30 -14.87 -20.82 38.02
CA LYS A 30 -15.34 -19.76 37.13
C LYS A 30 -14.18 -18.96 36.54
N ASP A 31 -13.19 -18.58 37.38
CA ASP A 31 -12.02 -17.84 36.94
C ASP A 31 -11.21 -18.62 35.88
N VAL A 32 -11.13 -19.95 36.04
CA VAL A 32 -10.46 -20.83 35.07
C VAL A 32 -11.26 -20.93 33.78
N TYR A 33 -12.59 -21.02 33.88
CA TYR A 33 -13.47 -21.05 32.71
C TYR A 33 -13.42 -19.72 31.93
N ASP A 34 -13.51 -18.61 32.65
CA ASP A 34 -13.42 -17.27 32.05
C ASP A 34 -12.05 -17.06 31.38
N ALA A 35 -10.96 -17.53 31.99
CA ALA A 35 -9.63 -17.47 31.40
C ALA A 35 -9.52 -18.34 30.13
N ILE A 36 -10.15 -19.50 30.08
CA ILE A 36 -10.20 -20.35 28.86
C ILE A 36 -10.97 -19.64 27.76
N CYS A 37 -12.14 -19.06 28.07
CA CYS A 37 -12.94 -18.33 27.09
C CYS A 37 -12.20 -17.10 26.55
N GLU A 38 -11.50 -16.38 27.41
CA GLU A 38 -10.66 -15.25 27.03
C GLU A 38 -9.51 -15.69 26.13
N ALA A 39 -8.84 -16.79 26.44
CA ALA A 39 -7.77 -17.35 25.62
C ALA A 39 -8.27 -17.80 24.24
N GLU A 40 -9.45 -18.45 24.16
CA GLU A 40 -10.07 -18.81 22.88
C GLU A 40 -10.45 -17.58 22.04
N GLN A 41 -10.95 -16.53 22.69
CA GLN A 41 -11.30 -15.29 21.99
C GLN A 41 -10.03 -14.59 21.47
N ASN A 42 -8.99 -14.48 22.29
CA ASN A 42 -7.71 -13.91 21.91
C ASN A 42 -7.07 -14.67 20.73
N GLN A 43 -7.21 -16.00 20.71
CA GLN A 43 -6.73 -16.82 19.60
C GLN A 43 -7.51 -16.54 18.30
N LYS A 44 -8.83 -16.41 18.39
CA LYS A 44 -9.65 -16.05 17.21
C LYS A 44 -9.32 -14.67 16.70
N ASP A 45 -9.22 -13.68 17.58
CA ASP A 45 -8.89 -12.30 17.21
C ASP A 45 -7.50 -12.23 16.55
N ALA A 46 -6.52 -12.96 17.09
CA ALA A 46 -5.18 -13.06 16.51
C ALA A 46 -5.19 -13.73 15.11
N ALA A 47 -6.01 -14.75 14.92
CA ALA A 47 -6.17 -15.42 13.64
C ALA A 47 -6.82 -14.51 12.57
N GLU A 48 -7.87 -13.77 12.94
CA GLU A 48 -8.52 -12.79 12.07
C GLU A 48 -7.58 -11.62 11.71
N GLU A 49 -6.81 -11.15 12.69
CA GLU A 49 -5.79 -10.12 12.45
C GLU A 49 -4.73 -10.61 11.46
N ARG A 50 -4.25 -11.84 11.64
CA ARG A 50 -3.28 -12.48 10.75
C ARG A 50 -3.81 -12.62 9.33
N GLU A 51 -5.04 -13.12 9.17
CA GLU A 51 -5.70 -13.22 7.86
C GLU A 51 -5.78 -11.86 7.18
N THR A 52 -6.20 -10.83 7.91
CA THR A 52 -6.30 -9.45 7.42
C THR A 52 -4.93 -8.92 6.99
N GLN A 53 -3.90 -9.12 7.80
CA GLN A 53 -2.53 -8.73 7.43
C GLN A 53 -2.03 -9.46 6.19
N GLY A 54 -2.34 -10.75 6.06
CA GLY A 54 -2.03 -11.56 4.88
C GLY A 54 -2.68 -11.03 3.61
N VAL A 55 -3.96 -10.62 3.68
CA VAL A 55 -4.66 -9.98 2.55
C VAL A 55 -3.92 -8.71 2.11
N TRP A 56 -3.53 -7.86 3.05
CA TRP A 56 -2.83 -6.62 2.71
C TRP A 56 -1.44 -6.85 2.16
N LYS A 57 -0.67 -7.79 2.70
CA LYS A 57 0.62 -8.20 2.13
C LYS A 57 0.46 -8.70 0.70
N THR A 58 -0.54 -9.56 0.46
CA THR A 58 -0.83 -10.07 -0.88
C THR A 58 -1.19 -8.96 -1.85
N VAL A 59 -2.07 -8.04 -1.45
CA VAL A 59 -2.45 -6.88 -2.28
C VAL A 59 -1.25 -5.98 -2.56
N ALA A 60 -0.46 -5.67 -1.54
CA ALA A 60 0.77 -4.89 -1.69
C ALA A 60 1.73 -5.56 -2.68
N GLY A 61 2.01 -6.85 -2.51
CA GLY A 61 2.87 -7.62 -3.40
C GLY A 61 2.37 -7.64 -4.85
N VAL A 62 1.07 -7.80 -5.08
CA VAL A 62 0.47 -7.70 -6.43
C VAL A 62 0.66 -6.31 -7.03
N VAL A 63 0.50 -5.25 -6.25
CA VAL A 63 0.77 -3.88 -6.70
C VAL A 63 2.24 -3.70 -7.10
N LEU A 64 3.17 -4.23 -6.30
CA LEU A 64 4.61 -4.18 -6.59
C LEU A 64 4.95 -4.94 -7.90
N VAL A 65 4.35 -6.11 -8.11
CA VAL A 65 4.47 -6.83 -9.41
C VAL A 65 3.96 -5.95 -10.55
N GLY A 66 2.81 -5.32 -10.38
CA GLY A 66 2.24 -4.41 -11.38
C GLY A 66 3.17 -3.23 -11.72
N VAL A 67 3.76 -2.61 -10.72
CA VAL A 67 4.75 -1.52 -10.88
C VAL A 67 6.00 -2.03 -11.59
N GLY A 68 6.52 -3.19 -11.19
CA GLY A 68 7.69 -3.81 -11.82
C GLY A 68 7.47 -4.09 -13.31
N VAL A 69 6.34 -4.71 -13.66
CA VAL A 69 5.96 -4.98 -15.06
C VAL A 69 5.76 -3.68 -15.84
N ALA A 70 5.08 -2.68 -15.27
CA ALA A 70 4.89 -1.38 -15.90
C ALA A 70 6.22 -0.66 -16.16
N CYS A 71 7.20 -0.77 -15.24
CA CYS A 71 8.55 -0.25 -15.42
C CYS A 71 9.27 -0.90 -16.60
N ILE A 72 9.22 -2.24 -16.71
CA ILE A 72 9.81 -2.99 -17.84
C ILE A 72 9.19 -2.53 -19.15
N ILE A 73 7.86 -2.48 -19.24
CA ILE A 73 7.14 -2.07 -20.45
C ILE A 73 7.47 -0.64 -20.83
N ALA A 74 7.44 0.29 -19.88
CA ALA A 74 7.69 1.71 -20.13
C ALA A 74 9.12 1.97 -20.64
N THR A 75 10.08 1.16 -20.21
CA THR A 75 11.50 1.32 -20.55
C THR A 75 11.95 0.49 -21.75
N ALA A 76 11.22 -0.57 -22.13
CA ALA A 76 11.56 -1.46 -23.24
C ALA A 76 11.63 -0.73 -24.59
N GLY A 77 10.81 0.32 -24.78
CA GLY A 77 10.81 1.16 -25.98
C GLY A 77 11.75 2.37 -25.94
N ALA A 78 12.56 2.52 -24.89
CA ALA A 78 13.44 3.67 -24.76
C ALA A 78 14.58 3.61 -25.79
N ALA A 79 14.83 4.74 -26.47
CA ALA A 79 15.92 4.85 -27.45
C ALA A 79 17.32 4.73 -26.81
N SER A 80 17.43 4.93 -25.49
CA SER A 80 18.65 4.77 -24.72
C SER A 80 18.79 3.35 -24.19
N PRO A 81 19.81 2.57 -24.59
CA PRO A 81 20.04 1.22 -24.06
C PRO A 81 20.28 1.20 -22.54
N ILE A 82 20.81 2.28 -21.99
CA ILE A 82 21.03 2.41 -20.54
C ILE A 82 19.70 2.52 -19.81
N VAL A 83 18.79 3.35 -20.30
CA VAL A 83 17.45 3.49 -19.71
C VAL A 83 16.69 2.17 -19.76
N ALA A 84 16.75 1.46 -20.89
CA ALA A 84 16.14 0.16 -21.06
C ALA A 84 16.74 -0.87 -20.08
N ALA A 85 18.06 -0.97 -19.99
CA ALA A 85 18.74 -1.93 -19.10
C ALA A 85 18.43 -1.67 -17.61
N VAL A 86 18.49 -0.39 -17.18
CA VAL A 86 18.19 -0.01 -15.80
C VAL A 86 16.69 -0.26 -15.50
N GLY A 87 15.80 0.08 -16.42
CA GLY A 87 14.37 -0.17 -16.23
C GLY A 87 14.02 -1.64 -16.12
N VAL A 88 14.64 -2.50 -16.93
CA VAL A 88 14.46 -3.97 -16.81
C VAL A 88 15.01 -4.47 -15.47
N ALA A 89 16.19 -4.02 -15.05
CA ALA A 89 16.77 -4.44 -13.77
C ALA A 89 15.89 -4.02 -12.58
N MET A 90 15.45 -2.76 -12.53
CA MET A 90 14.60 -2.24 -11.45
C MET A 90 13.21 -2.89 -11.46
N GLY A 91 12.59 -3.03 -12.64
CA GLY A 91 11.29 -3.67 -12.77
C GLY A 91 11.32 -5.15 -12.42
N THR A 92 12.37 -5.88 -12.80
CA THR A 92 12.54 -7.29 -12.42
C THR A 92 12.75 -7.43 -10.91
N GLY A 93 13.62 -6.62 -10.31
CA GLY A 93 13.81 -6.61 -8.86
C GLY A 93 12.48 -6.38 -8.14
N MET A 94 11.73 -5.36 -8.53
CA MET A 94 10.43 -5.05 -7.95
C MET A 94 9.41 -6.19 -8.08
N THR A 95 9.38 -6.85 -9.24
CA THR A 95 8.51 -8.02 -9.48
C THR A 95 8.88 -9.18 -8.53
N ILE A 96 10.16 -9.42 -8.30
CA ILE A 96 10.62 -10.48 -7.39
C ILE A 96 10.18 -10.20 -5.95
N TYR A 97 10.33 -8.97 -5.46
CA TYR A 97 9.83 -8.57 -4.14
C TYR A 97 8.32 -8.74 -4.04
N GLY A 98 7.58 -8.26 -5.01
CA GLY A 98 6.13 -8.37 -5.02
C GLY A 98 5.61 -9.81 -5.03
N VAL A 99 6.28 -10.73 -5.74
CA VAL A 99 5.96 -12.16 -5.71
C VAL A 99 6.25 -12.75 -4.34
N ALA A 100 7.39 -12.42 -3.73
CA ALA A 100 7.78 -12.91 -2.42
C ALA A 100 6.80 -12.47 -1.32
N ASP A 101 6.38 -11.21 -1.33
CA ASP A 101 5.41 -10.67 -0.37
C ASP A 101 4.01 -11.23 -0.60
N SER A 102 3.60 -11.40 -1.86
CA SER A 102 2.31 -12.05 -2.17
C SER A 102 2.27 -13.49 -1.67
N ALA A 103 3.37 -14.23 -1.80
CA ALA A 103 3.46 -15.61 -1.34
C ALA A 103 3.44 -15.69 0.20
N GLU A 104 4.16 -14.80 0.90
CA GLU A 104 4.10 -14.67 2.36
C GLU A 104 2.68 -14.33 2.81
N GLY A 105 2.05 -13.32 2.20
CA GLY A 105 0.69 -12.92 2.51
C GLY A 105 -0.35 -14.02 2.29
N ALA A 106 -0.22 -14.81 1.21
CA ALA A 106 -1.10 -15.94 0.95
C ALA A 106 -0.97 -17.05 2.02
N GLN A 107 0.22 -17.27 2.55
CA GLN A 107 0.43 -18.19 3.67
C GLN A 107 -0.21 -17.66 4.95
N ASP A 108 -0.08 -16.35 5.24
CA ASP A 108 -0.73 -15.73 6.41
C ASP A 108 -2.26 -15.81 6.32
N ILE A 109 -2.85 -15.62 5.14
CA ILE A 109 -4.29 -15.83 4.90
C ILE A 109 -4.67 -17.27 5.22
N TYR A 110 -3.90 -18.23 4.69
CA TYR A 110 -4.20 -19.65 4.91
C TYR A 110 -4.13 -20.01 6.40
N TYR A 111 -3.05 -19.64 7.08
CA TYR A 111 -2.89 -19.93 8.50
C TYR A 111 -3.95 -19.23 9.36
N GLY A 112 -4.25 -17.96 9.08
CA GLY A 112 -5.32 -17.21 9.75
C GLY A 112 -6.68 -17.88 9.57
N SER A 113 -7.02 -18.31 8.34
CA SER A 113 -8.30 -18.94 8.03
C SER A 113 -8.55 -20.28 8.74
N ILE A 114 -7.49 -20.99 9.11
CA ILE A 114 -7.57 -22.25 9.88
C ILE A 114 -7.33 -22.06 11.38
N GLY A 115 -7.17 -20.81 11.85
CA GLY A 115 -6.93 -20.49 13.26
C GLY A 115 -5.53 -20.83 13.75
N ASP A 116 -4.58 -21.08 12.86
CA ASP A 116 -3.17 -21.36 13.19
C ASP A 116 -2.40 -20.06 13.39
N ILE A 117 -2.12 -19.73 14.66
CA ILE A 117 -1.34 -18.54 15.04
C ILE A 117 0.14 -18.85 15.29
N ASP A 118 0.52 -20.12 15.35
CA ASP A 118 1.86 -20.57 15.72
C ASP A 118 2.78 -20.75 14.50
N SER A 119 2.23 -21.16 13.36
CA SER A 119 3.00 -21.34 12.12
C SER A 119 3.50 -20.00 11.57
N THR A 120 4.68 -19.96 11.03
CA THR A 120 5.27 -18.76 10.45
C THR A 120 5.16 -18.79 8.92
N ALA A 121 4.62 -17.75 8.31
CA ALA A 121 4.68 -17.56 6.87
C ALA A 121 6.13 -17.31 6.44
N VAL A 122 6.53 -17.97 5.36
CA VAL A 122 7.91 -17.93 4.88
C VAL A 122 8.01 -17.04 3.64
N ASN A 123 8.91 -16.08 3.71
CA ASN A 123 9.35 -15.31 2.56
C ASN A 123 10.74 -15.77 2.16
N ASP A 124 10.81 -16.61 1.12
CA ASP A 124 12.06 -17.22 0.68
C ASP A 124 13.13 -16.19 0.31
N LEU A 125 12.75 -15.05 -0.28
CA LEU A 125 13.68 -13.98 -0.64
C LEU A 125 14.28 -13.33 0.62
N LYS A 126 13.44 -13.06 1.63
CA LYS A 126 13.85 -12.49 2.91
C LYS A 126 14.87 -13.36 3.60
N TYR A 127 14.66 -14.68 3.61
CA TYR A 127 15.57 -15.62 4.27
C TYR A 127 16.82 -15.93 3.43
N ALA A 128 16.68 -16.15 2.12
CA ALA A 128 17.80 -16.55 1.27
C ALA A 128 18.81 -15.44 1.04
N VAL A 129 18.34 -14.18 0.89
CA VAL A 129 19.19 -13.03 0.56
C VAL A 129 19.53 -12.21 1.78
N PHE A 130 18.55 -11.98 2.66
CA PHE A 130 18.68 -11.07 3.81
C PHE A 130 18.88 -11.79 5.14
N GLN A 131 18.94 -13.14 5.13
CA GLN A 131 19.13 -13.96 6.34
C GLN A 131 18.11 -13.66 7.44
N GLY A 132 16.88 -13.31 7.06
CA GLY A 132 15.81 -12.94 7.97
C GLY A 132 15.87 -11.49 8.49
N ASN A 133 16.79 -10.67 8.00
CA ASN A 133 16.84 -9.24 8.38
C ASN A 133 15.73 -8.47 7.66
N GLU A 134 14.63 -8.26 8.37
CA GLU A 134 13.44 -7.58 7.85
C GLU A 134 13.71 -6.11 7.50
N GLU A 135 14.49 -5.41 8.31
CA GLU A 135 14.81 -4.00 8.07
C GLU A 135 15.57 -3.83 6.74
N ALA A 136 16.59 -4.66 6.52
CA ALA A 136 17.34 -4.66 5.26
C ALA A 136 16.48 -5.06 4.07
N TYR A 137 15.57 -6.02 4.26
CA TYR A 137 14.62 -6.47 3.23
C TYR A 137 13.73 -5.32 2.79
N TYR A 138 12.96 -4.70 3.71
CA TYR A 138 12.03 -3.64 3.38
C TYR A 138 12.71 -2.35 2.93
N LEU A 139 13.91 -2.05 3.45
CA LEU A 139 14.70 -0.93 2.95
C LEU A 139 15.06 -1.13 1.47
N THR A 140 15.55 -2.32 1.12
CA THR A 140 15.95 -2.64 -0.27
C THR A 140 14.73 -2.67 -1.20
N GLU A 141 13.63 -3.26 -0.77
CA GLU A 141 12.34 -3.21 -1.47
C GLU A 141 11.90 -1.77 -1.76
N SER A 142 11.98 -0.89 -0.76
CA SER A 142 11.63 0.53 -0.91
C SER A 142 12.50 1.23 -1.94
N VAL A 143 13.78 0.90 -2.01
CA VAL A 143 14.71 1.43 -3.02
C VAL A 143 14.30 0.95 -4.42
N PHE A 144 13.98 -0.33 -4.59
CA PHE A 144 13.49 -0.85 -5.87
C PHE A 144 12.15 -0.26 -6.26
N ALA A 145 11.22 -0.09 -5.31
CA ALA A 145 9.92 0.53 -5.54
C ALA A 145 10.08 1.98 -6.03
N PHE A 146 10.89 2.77 -5.35
CA PHE A 146 11.20 4.14 -5.75
C PHE A 146 11.84 4.18 -7.13
N ALA A 147 12.87 3.36 -7.37
CA ALA A 147 13.58 3.34 -8.64
C ALA A 147 12.66 2.89 -9.79
N ALA A 148 11.86 1.84 -9.61
CA ALA A 148 10.92 1.36 -10.62
C ALA A 148 9.85 2.40 -10.95
N SER A 149 9.28 3.05 -9.94
CA SER A 149 8.29 4.12 -10.11
C SER A 149 8.86 5.32 -10.87
N ALA A 150 10.09 5.74 -10.54
CA ALA A 150 10.76 6.83 -11.26
C ALA A 150 11.12 6.45 -12.71
N MET A 151 11.45 5.18 -12.95
CA MET A 151 11.82 4.71 -14.29
C MET A 151 10.64 4.66 -15.26
N ILE A 152 9.40 4.53 -14.80
CA ILE A 152 8.20 4.54 -15.68
C ILE A 152 8.11 5.85 -16.47
N PRO A 153 8.00 7.04 -15.85
CA PRO A 153 7.95 8.30 -16.59
C PRO A 153 9.26 8.64 -17.30
N ILE A 154 10.42 8.19 -16.79
CA ILE A 154 11.70 8.34 -17.47
C ILE A 154 11.68 7.54 -18.78
N GLY A 155 11.24 6.29 -18.77
CA GLY A 155 11.12 5.45 -19.96
C GLY A 155 10.18 6.03 -20.98
N GLN A 156 9.02 6.51 -20.56
CA GLN A 156 8.06 7.19 -21.45
C GLN A 156 8.65 8.45 -22.08
N ALA A 157 9.36 9.29 -21.31
CA ALA A 157 10.03 10.48 -21.82
C ALA A 157 11.16 10.12 -22.80
N ALA A 158 11.91 9.06 -22.52
CA ALA A 158 12.98 8.57 -23.40
C ALA A 158 12.41 8.02 -24.72
N SER A 159 11.35 7.25 -24.68
CA SER A 159 10.67 6.71 -25.86
C SER A 159 10.06 7.81 -26.75
N ALA A 160 9.57 8.89 -26.12
CA ALA A 160 9.07 10.07 -26.82
C ALA A 160 10.16 11.03 -27.32
N GLY A 161 11.44 10.74 -27.09
CA GLY A 161 12.56 11.62 -27.44
C GLY A 161 12.66 12.93 -26.63
N ASN A 162 11.93 13.02 -25.52
CA ASN A 162 11.80 14.22 -24.71
C ASN A 162 12.62 14.15 -23.39
N LEU A 163 13.44 13.11 -23.22
CA LEU A 163 14.25 12.95 -22.02
C LEU A 163 15.46 13.91 -22.08
N THR A 164 15.46 14.88 -21.17
CA THR A 164 16.59 15.76 -20.90
C THR A 164 17.04 15.56 -19.44
N PHE A 165 18.25 15.98 -19.12
CA PHE A 165 18.75 15.95 -17.73
C PHE A 165 17.77 16.67 -16.78
N ARG A 166 17.26 17.83 -17.19
CA ARG A 166 16.30 18.61 -16.38
C ARG A 166 14.97 17.88 -16.18
N SER A 167 14.42 17.28 -17.24
CA SER A 167 13.16 16.51 -17.12
C SER A 167 13.35 15.26 -16.25
N GLY A 168 14.46 14.53 -16.42
CA GLY A 168 14.81 13.38 -15.59
C GLY A 168 14.97 13.74 -14.12
N ALA A 169 15.72 14.80 -13.81
CA ALA A 169 15.88 15.29 -12.44
C ALA A 169 14.54 15.71 -11.81
N THR A 170 13.66 16.36 -12.59
CA THR A 170 12.32 16.73 -12.11
C THR A 170 11.46 15.51 -11.79
N ILE A 171 11.51 14.46 -12.62
CA ILE A 171 10.78 13.21 -12.39
C ILE A 171 11.25 12.56 -11.09
N VAL A 172 12.57 12.39 -10.91
CA VAL A 172 13.15 11.79 -9.69
C VAL A 172 12.79 12.60 -8.44
N ALA A 173 12.85 13.94 -8.52
CA ALA A 173 12.47 14.80 -7.39
C ALA A 173 11.00 14.65 -7.02
N LYS A 174 10.08 14.58 -7.98
CA LYS A 174 8.65 14.39 -7.72
C LYS A 174 8.37 13.04 -7.09
N GLU A 175 9.00 11.97 -7.61
CA GLU A 175 8.85 10.64 -7.06
C GLU A 175 9.41 10.55 -5.65
N GLY A 176 10.54 11.20 -5.39
CA GLY A 176 11.12 11.31 -4.05
C GLY A 176 10.18 12.01 -3.04
N ILE A 177 9.52 13.08 -3.46
CA ILE A 177 8.52 13.78 -2.61
C ILE A 177 7.31 12.88 -2.34
N ALA A 178 6.80 12.19 -3.37
CA ALA A 178 5.66 11.29 -3.22
C ALA A 178 5.98 10.11 -2.28
N THR A 179 7.16 9.50 -2.46
CA THR A 179 7.65 8.40 -1.61
C THR A 179 7.86 8.86 -0.16
N ALA A 180 8.47 10.03 0.05
CA ALA A 180 8.67 10.58 1.39
C ALA A 180 7.33 10.90 2.09
N ALA A 181 6.35 11.44 1.35
CA ALA A 181 5.01 11.67 1.88
C ALA A 181 4.31 10.36 2.27
N GLY A 182 4.47 9.33 1.45
CA GLY A 182 3.96 7.99 1.75
C GLY A 182 4.58 7.39 3.01
N ALA A 183 5.91 7.39 3.09
CA ALA A 183 6.62 6.88 4.26
C ALA A 183 6.27 7.63 5.55
N GLY A 184 6.11 8.96 5.47
CA GLY A 184 5.68 9.78 6.59
C GLY A 184 4.27 9.44 7.06
N ALA A 185 3.32 9.27 6.14
CA ALA A 185 1.95 8.90 6.45
C ALA A 185 1.85 7.47 7.02
N GLN A 186 2.62 6.53 6.46
CA GLN A 186 2.72 5.17 6.97
C GLN A 186 3.19 5.15 8.42
N LYS A 187 4.35 5.78 8.68
CA LYS A 187 4.91 5.84 10.02
C LYS A 187 3.94 6.49 11.02
N TYR A 188 3.40 7.66 10.66
CA TYR A 188 2.47 8.39 11.52
C TYR A 188 1.22 7.57 11.87
N THR A 189 0.64 6.90 10.86
CA THR A 189 -0.56 6.08 11.08
C THR A 189 -0.24 4.83 11.90
N THR A 190 0.90 4.17 11.63
CA THR A 190 1.35 3.02 12.44
C THR A 190 1.61 3.41 13.88
N ASP A 191 2.30 4.52 14.12
CA ASP A 191 2.60 5.03 15.47
C ASP A 191 1.31 5.41 16.24
N LEU A 192 0.30 5.94 15.52
CA LEU A 192 -0.96 6.38 16.12
C LEU A 192 -1.92 5.22 16.42
N THR A 193 -2.00 4.25 15.53
CA THR A 193 -2.98 3.15 15.59
C THR A 193 -2.42 1.86 16.16
N GLY A 194 -1.09 1.73 16.24
CA GLY A 194 -0.41 0.46 16.51
C GLY A 194 -0.56 -0.58 15.39
N ASN A 195 -1.24 -0.22 14.29
CA ASN A 195 -1.57 -1.14 13.21
C ASN A 195 -0.73 -0.85 11.96
N GLN A 196 0.20 -1.75 11.66
CA GLN A 196 1.11 -1.63 10.53
C GLN A 196 0.38 -1.64 9.18
N THR A 197 -0.70 -2.43 9.08
CA THR A 197 -1.53 -2.52 7.87
C THR A 197 -2.23 -1.19 7.58
N ALA A 198 -2.81 -0.56 8.61
CA ALA A 198 -3.40 0.78 8.48
C ALA A 198 -2.35 1.80 8.04
N GLY A 199 -1.13 1.70 8.59
CA GLY A 199 0.02 2.52 8.19
C GLY A 199 0.36 2.35 6.71
N MET A 200 0.49 1.12 6.22
CA MET A 200 0.79 0.83 4.80
C MET A 200 -0.26 1.43 3.86
N LEU A 201 -1.55 1.27 4.18
CA LEU A 201 -2.65 1.86 3.40
C LEU A 201 -2.57 3.39 3.35
N ALA A 202 -2.36 4.02 4.51
CA ALA A 202 -2.20 5.46 4.60
C ALA A 202 -0.98 5.93 3.78
N GLY A 203 0.12 5.19 3.83
CA GLY A 203 1.33 5.45 3.06
C GLY A 203 1.08 5.39 1.55
N MET A 204 0.44 4.33 1.06
CA MET A 204 0.09 4.19 -0.36
C MET A 204 -0.87 5.29 -0.81
N ALA A 205 -1.90 5.61 -0.03
CA ALA A 205 -2.85 6.67 -0.36
C ALA A 205 -2.16 8.04 -0.42
N ALA A 206 -1.28 8.35 0.53
CA ALA A 206 -0.52 9.60 0.57
C ALA A 206 0.46 9.73 -0.60
N SER A 207 1.18 8.67 -0.96
CA SER A 207 2.06 8.65 -2.14
C SER A 207 1.28 8.94 -3.42
N MET A 208 0.15 8.26 -3.65
CA MET A 208 -0.70 8.45 -4.82
C MET A 208 -1.30 9.85 -4.88
N ALA A 209 -1.78 10.37 -3.75
CA ALA A 209 -2.35 11.73 -3.67
C ALA A 209 -1.29 12.78 -3.96
N THR A 210 -0.08 12.63 -3.41
CA THR A 210 1.05 13.54 -3.64
C THR A 210 1.49 13.50 -5.10
N ALA A 211 1.65 12.33 -5.70
CA ALA A 211 2.00 12.19 -7.11
C ALA A 211 0.97 12.85 -8.04
N LYS A 212 -0.34 12.65 -7.77
CA LYS A 212 -1.42 13.33 -8.52
C LYS A 212 -1.39 14.84 -8.33
N GLY A 213 -1.18 15.33 -7.09
CA GLY A 213 -1.08 16.74 -6.76
C GLY A 213 0.09 17.41 -7.49
N LEU A 214 1.27 16.81 -7.47
CA LEU A 214 2.47 17.33 -8.17
C LEU A 214 2.29 17.39 -9.68
N ASN A 215 1.65 16.38 -10.28
CA ASN A 215 1.33 16.37 -11.71
C ASN A 215 0.27 17.42 -12.08
N GLY A 216 -0.71 17.65 -11.21
CA GLY A 216 -1.72 18.70 -11.37
C GLY A 216 -1.12 20.11 -11.31
N ILE A 217 -0.20 20.35 -10.37
CA ILE A 217 0.53 21.64 -10.25
C ILE A 217 1.36 21.90 -11.51
N GLU A 218 2.08 20.89 -12.01
CA GLU A 218 2.86 21.02 -13.25
C GLU A 218 1.97 21.32 -14.47
N ALA A 219 0.84 20.62 -14.60
CA ALA A 219 -0.10 20.88 -15.69
C ALA A 219 -0.69 22.29 -15.62
N GLY A 220 -0.99 22.78 -14.40
CA GLY A 220 -1.42 24.14 -14.14
C GLY A 220 -0.34 25.17 -14.49
N ALA A 221 0.89 24.95 -14.03
CA ALA A 221 2.02 25.82 -14.35
C ALA A 221 2.34 25.88 -15.84
N LYS A 222 2.28 24.74 -16.56
CA LYS A 222 2.44 24.71 -18.01
C LYS A 222 1.33 25.46 -18.75
N LYS A 223 0.09 25.46 -18.25
CA LYS A 223 -1.02 26.25 -18.80
C LYS A 223 -0.81 27.76 -18.60
N LEU A 224 -0.30 28.14 -17.42
CA LEU A 224 0.01 29.52 -17.09
C LEU A 224 1.26 30.05 -17.81
N ALA A 225 2.25 29.18 -18.04
CA ALA A 225 3.48 29.53 -18.74
C ALA A 225 3.36 29.56 -20.28
N LYS A 226 2.25 29.08 -20.85
CA LYS A 226 1.94 29.33 -22.27
C LYS A 226 1.47 30.78 -22.38
N PRO A 227 2.27 31.72 -22.90
CA PRO A 227 1.74 33.03 -23.22
C PRO A 227 0.61 32.80 -24.23
N LYS A 228 -0.52 33.42 -24.02
CA LYS A 228 -1.53 33.64 -25.05
C LYS A 228 -0.94 34.56 -26.11
N LEU A 229 -0.08 34.03 -26.97
CA LEU A 229 0.45 34.75 -28.11
C LEU A 229 -0.53 34.71 -29.29
N GLY A 230 -1.80 34.48 -29.01
CA GLY A 230 -2.84 34.31 -30.02
C GLY A 230 -3.92 35.41 -30.05
N ASP A 231 -3.89 36.36 -29.13
CA ASP A 231 -4.85 37.46 -29.05
C ASP A 231 -4.22 38.86 -29.07
N VAL A 232 -3.02 39.00 -29.65
CA VAL A 232 -2.65 40.31 -30.18
C VAL A 232 -3.33 40.39 -31.53
N GLY A 233 -4.51 41.01 -31.52
CA GLY A 233 -5.38 41.10 -32.67
C GLY A 233 -4.65 41.63 -33.89
N THR A 234 -4.81 40.93 -34.96
CA THR A 234 -4.71 41.40 -36.34
C THR A 234 -5.87 42.33 -36.68
N ASP A 235 -6.53 42.95 -35.71
CA ASP A 235 -7.56 43.95 -35.86
C ASP A 235 -7.06 45.41 -35.71
N GLY A 236 -5.76 45.61 -35.88
CA GLY A 236 -5.14 46.95 -35.87
C GLY A 236 -4.61 47.36 -37.26
N GLY A 237 -5.08 46.74 -38.32
CA GLY A 237 -4.95 47.28 -39.67
C GLY A 237 -5.94 48.39 -39.91
N ALA A 238 -5.82 49.51 -39.17
CA ALA A 238 -6.39 50.76 -39.62
C ALA A 238 -5.74 51.11 -40.95
N VAL A 239 -6.44 50.80 -42.00
CA VAL A 239 -6.23 51.37 -43.32
C VAL A 239 -6.30 52.86 -43.14
N LEU A 240 -5.16 53.56 -43.06
CA LEU A 240 -5.05 54.97 -43.37
C LEU A 240 -5.35 55.06 -44.88
N ASN A 241 -6.63 55.24 -45.20
CA ASN A 241 -7.01 55.69 -46.51
C ASN A 241 -6.36 57.02 -46.73
N ASP A 242 -5.39 57.06 -47.59
CA ASP A 242 -4.93 58.19 -48.40
C ASP A 242 -6.10 58.75 -49.21
N ALA A 243 -6.91 59.54 -48.63
CA ALA A 243 -7.89 60.33 -49.36
C ALA A 243 -8.24 61.53 -48.49
N ASP A 244 -7.37 62.52 -48.47
CA ASP A 244 -7.71 63.93 -48.40
C ASP A 244 -6.43 64.80 -48.49
N VAL A 245 -5.75 64.74 -49.62
CA VAL A 245 -4.97 65.89 -50.11
C VAL A 245 -5.63 66.35 -51.37
N GLY A 246 -6.85 66.88 -51.21
CA GLY A 246 -7.60 67.56 -52.22
C GLY A 246 -7.49 69.06 -52.07
N SER A 247 -6.82 69.69 -53.03
CA SER A 247 -7.11 71.03 -53.53
C SER A 247 -7.62 72.15 -52.65
N ALA A 248 -6.77 73.10 -52.37
CA ALA A 248 -7.18 74.51 -52.44
C ALA A 248 -6.03 75.30 -52.96
N VAL A 249 -6.21 75.73 -54.15
CA VAL A 249 -5.80 76.94 -54.89
C VAL A 249 -4.82 77.86 -54.19
#